data_4d59f332e6be4119bc601d6a5e0f920d
#
_entry.id   4d59f332e6be4119bc601d6a5e0f920d
#
_cell.length_a   1.000
_cell.length_b   1.000
_cell.length_c   1.000
_cell.angle_alpha   90.00
_cell.angle_beta   90.00
_cell.angle_gamma   90.00
#
_symmetry.space_group_name_H-M   'P 1'
#
loop_
_entity.id
_entity.type
_entity.pdbx_description
1 polymer ?
#
loop_
_entity_poly.entity_id
_entity_poly.type
_entity_poly.pdbx_seq_one_letter_code
_entity_poly.pdbx_strand_id
1 'polypeptide(L)'
;MEVIKNGSVPEEDATTAPLFYGGAVSRQPIVGGGKSSYCNFSQVNFAAGAKNKFHTHTSDQILFVTKGVGIVANESEEIEISEGDTALIPSGEKHWHGATDRSSFSHISLTHPESQTERFD
;
A
#
# COMPACT_ATOMS: atom_id res chain seq x y z
N MET A 1 8.60 -24.46 5.86
CA MET A 1 7.77 -23.52 6.61
C MET A 1 8.66 -22.37 7.08
N GLU A 2 8.21 -21.13 6.94
CA GLU A 2 8.97 -19.96 7.38
C GLU A 2 8.05 -19.06 8.20
N VAL A 3 8.56 -18.55 9.32
CA VAL A 3 7.83 -17.60 10.16
C VAL A 3 8.59 -16.29 10.13
N ILE A 4 7.91 -15.22 9.72
CA ILE A 4 8.50 -13.88 9.69
C ILE A 4 7.90 -13.11 10.87
N LYS A 5 8.73 -12.83 11.87
CA LYS A 5 8.28 -12.17 13.08
C LYS A 5 7.95 -10.71 12.82
N ASN A 6 6.93 -10.20 13.50
CA ASN A 6 6.57 -8.79 13.43
C ASN A 6 7.78 -7.93 13.82
N GLY A 7 8.06 -6.93 13.01
CA GLY A 7 9.19 -6.01 13.24
C GLY A 7 10.56 -6.54 12.80
N SER A 8 10.65 -7.77 12.26
CA SER A 8 11.92 -8.34 11.82
C SER A 8 12.32 -7.86 10.41
N VAL A 9 11.39 -7.36 9.62
CA VAL A 9 11.66 -6.86 8.27
C VAL A 9 11.97 -5.38 8.37
N PRO A 10 13.18 -4.95 7.99
CA PRO A 10 13.54 -3.53 8.07
C PRO A 10 12.70 -2.68 7.12
N GLU A 11 12.46 -1.44 7.52
CA GLU A 11 11.80 -0.47 6.66
C GLU A 11 12.75 -0.01 5.56
N GLU A 12 12.26 -0.01 4.32
CA GLU A 12 12.97 0.54 3.18
C GLU A 12 12.36 1.89 2.84
N ASP A 13 13.16 2.96 2.85
CA ASP A 13 12.69 4.30 2.53
C ASP A 13 12.21 4.35 1.07
N ALA A 14 11.00 4.81 0.86
CA ALA A 14 10.40 4.98 -0.46
C ALA A 14 9.93 6.42 -0.71
N THR A 15 10.29 7.34 0.18
CA THR A 15 9.82 8.73 0.14
C THR A 15 10.02 9.41 -1.21
N THR A 16 11.15 9.13 -1.87
CA THR A 16 11.49 9.77 -3.15
C THR A 16 11.11 8.92 -4.37
N ALA A 17 10.49 7.76 -4.17
CA ALA A 17 10.01 6.96 -5.29
C ALA A 17 8.92 7.73 -6.04
N PRO A 18 8.92 7.68 -7.39
CA PRO A 18 8.02 8.53 -8.20
C PRO A 18 6.53 8.37 -7.89
N LEU A 19 6.12 7.23 -7.33
CA LEU A 19 4.73 6.96 -6.99
C LEU A 19 4.23 7.82 -5.83
N PHE A 20 5.11 8.24 -4.91
CA PHE A 20 4.74 8.86 -3.64
C PHE A 20 5.00 10.36 -3.60
N TYR A 21 4.22 11.07 -2.77
CA TYR A 21 4.40 12.49 -2.50
C TYR A 21 3.74 12.88 -1.17
N GLY A 22 4.04 14.07 -0.69
CA GLY A 22 3.34 14.66 0.46
C GLY A 22 3.91 14.32 1.82
N GLY A 23 4.92 13.44 1.90
CA GLY A 23 5.54 13.09 3.18
C GLY A 23 6.33 11.80 3.07
N ALA A 24 6.89 11.37 4.20
CA ALA A 24 7.73 10.18 4.27
C ALA A 24 6.90 8.90 4.05
N VAL A 25 7.46 7.98 3.28
CA VAL A 25 6.89 6.66 3.02
C VAL A 25 7.99 5.62 3.18
N SER A 26 7.65 4.49 3.81
CA SER A 26 8.54 3.33 3.85
C SER A 26 7.76 2.07 3.49
N ARG A 27 8.50 1.04 3.09
CA ARG A 27 7.93 -0.27 2.76
C ARG A 27 8.69 -1.36 3.49
N GLN A 28 7.94 -2.41 3.88
CA GLN A 28 8.49 -3.60 4.50
C GLN A 28 7.98 -4.81 3.69
N PRO A 29 8.78 -5.31 2.72
CA PRO A 29 8.39 -6.47 1.92
C PRO A 29 8.49 -7.74 2.76
N ILE A 30 7.37 -8.21 3.30
CA ILE A 30 7.31 -9.36 4.20
C ILE A 30 7.38 -10.66 3.39
N VAL A 31 6.54 -10.77 2.35
CA VAL A 31 6.60 -11.85 1.36
C VAL A 31 6.70 -11.20 -0.01
N GLY A 32 7.86 -11.29 -0.62
CA GLY A 32 8.12 -10.67 -1.91
C GLY A 32 9.29 -11.32 -2.60
N GLY A 33 9.71 -10.75 -3.74
CA GLY A 33 10.86 -11.24 -4.48
C GLY A 33 10.75 -12.68 -4.96
N GLY A 34 9.53 -13.16 -5.22
CA GLY A 34 9.30 -14.52 -5.70
C GLY A 34 9.25 -15.60 -4.62
N LYS A 35 9.22 -15.21 -3.35
CA LYS A 35 9.11 -16.19 -2.23
C LYS A 35 7.82 -17.00 -2.30
N SER A 36 6.73 -16.39 -2.75
CA SER A 36 5.45 -17.04 -2.90
C SER A 36 5.03 -17.01 -4.36
N SER A 37 4.50 -18.12 -4.85
CA SER A 37 3.87 -18.16 -6.17
C SER A 37 2.44 -17.60 -6.12
N TYR A 38 1.94 -17.28 -4.94
CA TYR A 38 0.56 -16.88 -4.72
C TYR A 38 0.40 -15.36 -4.62
N CYS A 39 1.27 -14.69 -3.87
CA CYS A 39 1.11 -13.24 -3.63
C CYS A 39 2.42 -12.55 -3.27
N ASN A 40 2.42 -11.24 -3.44
CA ASN A 40 3.31 -10.32 -2.72
C ASN A 40 2.53 -9.77 -1.53
N PHE A 41 3.20 -9.64 -0.39
CA PHE A 41 2.60 -9.22 0.86
C PHE A 41 3.58 -8.26 1.55
N SER A 42 3.22 -6.99 1.60
CA SER A 42 4.10 -5.94 2.12
C SER A 42 3.34 -5.03 3.05
N GLN A 43 4.03 -4.46 4.02
CA GLN A 43 3.49 -3.33 4.78
C GLN A 43 4.02 -2.03 4.19
N VAL A 44 3.13 -1.07 4.00
CA VAL A 44 3.46 0.27 3.53
C VAL A 44 3.10 1.25 4.65
N ASN A 45 4.04 2.12 4.99
CA ASN A 45 3.89 3.08 6.08
C ASN A 45 3.94 4.49 5.52
N PHE A 46 2.91 5.28 5.82
CA PHE A 46 2.78 6.66 5.37
C PHE A 46 2.84 7.58 6.58
N ALA A 47 3.69 8.58 6.55
CA ALA A 47 3.59 9.70 7.48
C ALA A 47 2.31 10.50 7.20
N ALA A 48 1.83 11.27 8.17
CA ALA A 48 0.65 12.11 7.98
C ALA A 48 0.80 12.96 6.70
N GLY A 49 -0.23 12.95 5.85
CA GLY A 49 -0.25 13.67 4.58
C GLY A 49 0.41 12.97 3.41
N ALA A 50 1.20 11.92 3.64
CA ALA A 50 1.85 11.19 2.56
C ALA A 50 0.85 10.34 1.78
N LYS A 51 0.98 10.33 0.47
CA LYS A 51 0.02 9.69 -0.44
C LYS A 51 0.75 9.11 -1.63
N ASN A 52 0.09 8.18 -2.33
CA ASN A 52 0.56 7.85 -3.67
C ASN A 52 -0.30 8.53 -4.73
N LYS A 53 0.25 8.58 -5.93
CA LYS A 53 -0.43 9.14 -7.11
C LYS A 53 -1.43 8.14 -7.64
N PHE A 54 -2.38 8.60 -8.46
CA PHE A 54 -3.25 7.68 -9.19
C PHE A 54 -2.43 6.66 -9.95
N HIS A 55 -2.83 5.40 -9.84
CA HIS A 55 -2.15 4.29 -10.50
C HIS A 55 -3.11 3.11 -10.68
N THR A 56 -2.69 2.15 -11.51
CA THR A 56 -3.39 0.89 -11.69
C THR A 56 -2.43 -0.26 -11.44
N HIS A 57 -2.98 -1.41 -11.11
CA HIS A 57 -2.24 -2.68 -11.06
C HIS A 57 -2.84 -3.66 -12.06
N THR A 58 -2.03 -4.59 -12.54
CA THR A 58 -2.50 -5.64 -13.46
C THR A 58 -3.19 -6.79 -12.73
N SER A 59 -3.16 -6.79 -11.39
CA SER A 59 -3.92 -7.72 -10.55
C SER A 59 -4.84 -6.96 -9.62
N ASP A 60 -5.75 -7.70 -8.96
CA ASP A 60 -6.44 -7.15 -7.80
C ASP A 60 -5.43 -6.76 -6.73
N GLN A 61 -5.78 -5.76 -5.92
CA GLN A 61 -5.02 -5.40 -4.74
C GLN A 61 -5.95 -5.42 -3.53
N ILE A 62 -5.47 -5.99 -2.44
CA ILE A 62 -6.16 -5.92 -1.16
C ILE A 62 -5.30 -5.08 -0.21
N LEU A 63 -5.93 -4.08 0.41
CA LEU A 63 -5.33 -3.29 1.47
C LEU A 63 -5.99 -3.68 2.78
N PHE A 64 -5.18 -3.98 3.79
CA PHE A 64 -5.67 -4.22 5.15
C PHE A 64 -4.98 -3.24 6.09
N VAL A 65 -5.75 -2.38 6.74
CA VAL A 65 -5.21 -1.31 7.59
C VAL A 65 -4.70 -1.89 8.90
N THR A 66 -3.42 -1.67 9.18
CA THR A 66 -2.78 -2.16 10.41
C THR A 66 -2.60 -1.05 11.44
N LYS A 67 -2.58 0.22 11.03
CA LYS A 67 -2.34 1.34 11.95
C LYS A 67 -2.88 2.64 11.37
N GLY A 68 -3.49 3.44 12.24
CA GLY A 68 -3.88 4.80 11.92
C GLY A 68 -5.09 4.93 11.00
N VAL A 69 -5.19 6.07 10.37
CA VAL A 69 -6.32 6.44 9.50
C VAL A 69 -5.79 6.89 8.16
N GLY A 70 -6.36 6.37 7.10
CA GLY A 70 -5.99 6.73 5.73
C GLY A 70 -7.20 6.91 4.84
N ILE A 71 -6.91 7.08 3.56
CA ILE A 71 -7.91 7.27 2.51
C ILE A 71 -7.61 6.29 1.40
N VAL A 72 -8.64 5.67 0.83
CA VAL A 72 -8.57 4.99 -0.45
C VAL A 72 -9.54 5.68 -1.40
N ALA A 73 -9.12 5.95 -2.63
CA ALA A 73 -9.89 6.76 -3.56
C ALA A 73 -9.79 6.22 -4.98
N ASN A 74 -10.85 6.40 -5.74
CA ASN A 74 -10.84 6.24 -7.18
C ASN A 74 -11.27 7.57 -7.83
N GLU A 75 -11.61 7.56 -9.11
CA GLU A 75 -11.96 8.80 -9.81
C GLU A 75 -13.31 9.38 -9.39
N SER A 76 -14.16 8.61 -8.68
CA SER A 76 -15.49 9.04 -8.30
C SER A 76 -15.69 9.23 -6.80
N GLU A 77 -14.83 8.67 -5.95
CA GLU A 77 -15.04 8.78 -4.50
C GLU A 77 -13.74 8.65 -3.71
N GLU A 78 -13.76 9.20 -2.49
CA GLU A 78 -12.71 9.03 -1.49
C GLU A 78 -13.34 8.47 -0.24
N ILE A 79 -12.77 7.40 0.30
CA ILE A 79 -13.29 6.72 1.48
C ILE A 79 -12.22 6.69 2.56
N GLU A 80 -12.56 7.16 3.75
CA GLU A 80 -11.67 7.07 4.91
C GLU A 80 -11.70 5.65 5.46
N ILE A 81 -10.53 5.09 5.75
CA ILE A 81 -10.36 3.74 6.29
C ILE A 81 -9.46 3.78 7.52
N SER A 82 -9.70 2.86 8.45
CA SER A 82 -8.97 2.80 9.73
C SER A 82 -8.65 1.36 10.11
N GLU A 83 -7.96 1.18 11.23
CA GLU A 83 -7.47 -0.14 11.66
C GLU A 83 -8.52 -1.23 11.55
N GLY A 84 -8.14 -2.34 10.90
CA GLY A 84 -9.00 -3.48 10.68
C GLY A 84 -9.86 -3.43 9.43
N ASP A 85 -9.93 -2.26 8.77
CA ASP A 85 -10.69 -2.15 7.53
C ASP A 85 -9.93 -2.78 6.36
N THR A 86 -10.67 -3.29 5.41
CA THR A 86 -10.14 -3.90 4.19
C THR A 86 -10.68 -3.17 2.97
N ALA A 87 -9.82 -2.84 2.03
CA ALA A 87 -10.21 -2.32 0.72
C ALA A 87 -9.84 -3.33 -0.35
N LEU A 88 -10.78 -3.65 -1.21
CA LEU A 88 -10.55 -4.48 -2.40
C LEU A 88 -10.56 -3.57 -3.61
N ILE A 89 -9.45 -3.55 -4.33
CA ILE A 89 -9.27 -2.75 -5.54
C ILE A 89 -9.12 -3.71 -6.71
N PRO A 90 -10.13 -3.81 -7.60
CA PRO A 90 -10.04 -4.70 -8.75
C PRO A 90 -8.90 -4.33 -9.70
N SER A 91 -8.38 -5.33 -10.40
CA SER A 91 -7.39 -5.15 -11.45
C SER A 91 -7.83 -4.05 -12.43
N GLY A 92 -6.92 -3.12 -12.74
CA GLY A 92 -7.17 -2.05 -13.70
C GLY A 92 -7.91 -0.84 -13.16
N GLU A 93 -8.39 -0.86 -11.92
CA GLU A 93 -9.06 0.31 -11.35
C GLU A 93 -8.04 1.39 -10.99
N LYS A 94 -8.23 2.58 -11.55
CA LYS A 94 -7.39 3.74 -11.29
C LYS A 94 -7.71 4.29 -9.89
N HIS A 95 -6.73 4.30 -9.01
CA HIS A 95 -6.93 4.60 -7.60
C HIS A 95 -5.68 5.21 -6.97
N TRP A 96 -5.85 5.76 -5.78
CA TRP A 96 -4.74 6.12 -4.90
C TRP A 96 -5.12 5.83 -3.44
N HIS A 97 -4.13 5.77 -2.58
CA HIS A 97 -4.33 5.67 -1.14
C HIS A 97 -3.21 6.40 -0.40
N GLY A 98 -3.44 6.68 0.87
CA GLY A 98 -2.46 7.39 1.67
C GLY A 98 -3.03 7.82 3.00
N ALA A 99 -2.20 8.52 3.78
CA ALA A 99 -2.55 9.03 5.09
C ALA A 99 -3.43 10.27 4.98
N THR A 100 -4.27 10.48 6.00
CA THR A 100 -4.91 11.79 6.16
C THR A 100 -3.86 12.80 6.64
N ASP A 101 -4.20 14.09 6.61
CA ASP A 101 -3.28 15.13 7.07
C ASP A 101 -3.05 15.10 8.58
N ARG A 102 -3.86 14.35 9.32
CA ARG A 102 -3.85 14.32 10.79
C ARG A 102 -3.37 13.00 11.39
N SER A 103 -3.10 11.99 10.58
CA SER A 103 -2.73 10.68 11.10
C SER A 103 -1.70 10.01 10.21
N SER A 104 -0.72 9.35 10.81
CA SER A 104 0.07 8.36 10.08
C SER A 104 -0.83 7.18 9.73
N PHE A 105 -0.42 6.37 8.77
CA PHE A 105 -1.24 5.30 8.22
C PHE A 105 -0.34 4.17 7.74
N SER A 106 -0.67 2.96 8.15
CA SER A 106 0.02 1.77 7.66
C SER A 106 -1.00 0.74 7.21
N HIS A 107 -0.70 0.07 6.11
CA HIS A 107 -1.54 -1.02 5.62
C HIS A 107 -0.69 -2.14 5.03
N ILE A 108 -1.26 -3.33 5.01
CA ILE A 108 -0.76 -4.43 4.18
C ILE A 108 -1.24 -4.19 2.76
N SER A 109 -0.35 -4.41 1.80
CA SER A 109 -0.67 -4.47 0.38
C SER A 109 -0.45 -5.90 -0.08
N LEU A 110 -1.49 -6.52 -0.62
CA LEU A 110 -1.43 -7.87 -1.15
C LEU A 110 -1.78 -7.82 -2.64
N THR A 111 -0.86 -8.29 -3.47
CA THR A 111 -1.04 -8.34 -4.93
C THR A 111 -0.53 -9.67 -5.47
N HIS A 112 -0.85 -9.96 -6.73
CA HIS A 112 -0.26 -11.11 -7.43
C HIS A 112 1.26 -10.91 -7.57
N PRO A 113 2.07 -11.98 -7.52
CA PRO A 113 3.53 -11.84 -7.60
C PRO A 113 4.03 -11.19 -8.88
N GLU A 114 3.27 -11.29 -9.97
CA GLU A 114 3.62 -10.71 -11.27
C GLU A 114 2.88 -9.41 -11.57
N SER A 115 2.18 -8.85 -10.57
CA SER A 115 1.45 -7.59 -10.74
C SER A 115 2.40 -6.47 -11.12
N GLN A 116 1.97 -5.67 -12.11
CA GLN A 116 2.70 -4.49 -12.56
C GLN A 116 1.87 -3.25 -12.29
N THR A 117 2.56 -2.15 -12.03
CA THR A 117 1.94 -0.87 -11.66
C THR A 117 2.18 0.14 -12.76
N GLU A 118 1.12 0.83 -13.17
CA GLU A 118 1.19 1.98 -14.08
C GLU A 118 0.76 3.23 -13.33
N ARG A 119 1.64 4.24 -13.30
CA ARG A 119 1.41 5.51 -12.61
C ARG A 119 0.85 6.54 -13.59
N PHE A 120 -0.07 7.35 -13.09
CA PHE A 120 -0.66 8.47 -13.83
C PHE A 120 -0.28 9.78 -13.12
N ASP A 121 0.59 10.52 -13.71
CA ASP A 121 1.04 11.81 -13.19
C ASP A 121 0.14 12.96 -13.62
#